data_47dc85e64c51507f51678c9562f3ab89
#
_entry.id   47dc85e64c51507f51678c9562f3ab89
#
_cell.length_a   1.000
_cell.length_b   1.000
_cell.length_c   1.000
_cell.angle_alpha   90.00
_cell.angle_beta   90.00
_cell.angle_gamma   90.00
#
_symmetry.space_group_name_H-M   'P 1'
#
loop_
_entity.id
_entity.type
_entity.pdbx_description
1 polymer ?
#
loop_
_entity_poly.entity_id
_entity_poly.type
_entity_poly.pdbx_seq_one_letter_code
_entity_poly.pdbx_strand_id
1 'polypeptide(L)'
;VPNKGMNPAVVDLLAGEVQVLFASIPALQAEHADRVRVIAVAESRRSALMPALPTIAESGIPGFAVDNWAGLLGPAAMDAQIVATLHDAVVSILDSAEMQARIKTLGYDLIASPPREFAAQLASDIARWSDVVKRAKIPLN
;
A
#
# COMPACT_ATOMS: atom_id res chain seq x y z
N VAL A 1 2.82 -18.10 8.29
CA VAL A 1 2.37 -18.17 9.70
C VAL A 1 1.28 -17.13 9.87
N PRO A 2 0.07 -17.47 10.33
CA PRO A 2 -0.99 -16.49 10.57
C PRO A 2 -0.68 -15.69 11.84
N ASN A 3 -0.58 -14.37 11.69
CA ASN A 3 -0.32 -13.44 12.78
C ASN A 3 -1.52 -12.51 13.04
N LYS A 4 -1.66 -12.03 14.27
CA LYS A 4 -2.72 -11.08 14.65
C LYS A 4 -2.38 -9.63 14.27
N GLY A 5 -1.84 -9.43 13.06
CA GLY A 5 -1.49 -8.13 12.52
C GLY A 5 0.01 -7.98 12.19
N MET A 6 0.39 -6.80 11.72
CA MET A 6 1.74 -6.54 11.20
C MET A 6 2.80 -6.51 12.31
N ASN A 7 2.54 -5.85 13.44
CA ASN A 7 3.53 -5.73 14.51
C ASN A 7 3.97 -7.08 15.08
N PRO A 8 3.07 -8.03 15.42
CA PRO A 8 3.49 -9.38 15.79
C PRO A 8 4.31 -10.10 14.72
N ALA A 9 3.99 -9.92 13.44
CA ALA A 9 4.74 -10.53 12.36
C ALA A 9 6.19 -9.98 12.25
N VAL A 10 6.38 -8.69 12.51
CA VAL A 10 7.74 -8.09 12.59
C VAL A 10 8.51 -8.66 13.77
N VAL A 11 7.87 -8.87 14.92
CA VAL A 11 8.52 -9.50 16.08
C VAL A 11 8.98 -10.92 15.74
N ASP A 12 8.15 -11.72 15.06
CA ASP A 12 8.53 -13.08 14.64
C ASP A 12 9.70 -13.07 13.65
N LEU A 13 9.75 -12.07 12.74
CA LEU A 13 10.90 -11.90 11.85
C LEU A 13 12.18 -11.58 12.64
N LEU A 14 12.09 -10.66 13.61
CA LEU A 14 13.23 -10.27 14.45
C LEU A 14 13.72 -11.40 15.37
N ALA A 15 12.81 -12.30 15.77
CA ALA A 15 13.11 -13.49 16.55
C ALA A 15 13.66 -14.65 15.71
N GLY A 16 13.59 -14.56 14.37
CA GLY A 16 14.00 -15.63 13.46
C GLY A 16 12.96 -16.74 13.28
N GLU A 17 11.76 -16.58 13.83
CA GLU A 17 10.66 -17.55 13.66
C GLU A 17 10.15 -17.59 12.22
N VAL A 18 10.26 -16.45 11.50
CA VAL A 18 10.05 -16.38 10.06
C VAL A 18 11.28 -15.76 9.39
N GLN A 19 11.60 -16.21 8.17
CA GLN A 19 12.80 -15.79 7.44
C GLN A 19 12.51 -14.66 6.45
N VAL A 20 11.25 -14.50 6.04
CA VAL A 20 10.79 -13.47 5.09
C VAL A 20 9.43 -12.95 5.52
N LEU A 21 9.23 -11.64 5.37
CA LEU A 21 7.96 -10.98 5.66
C LEU A 21 7.65 -9.96 4.56
N PHE A 22 6.40 -9.94 4.10
CA PHE A 22 5.84 -8.81 3.37
C PHE A 22 5.28 -7.81 4.38
N ALA A 23 5.87 -6.62 4.43
CA ALA A 23 5.48 -5.58 5.37
C ALA A 23 5.26 -4.25 4.64
N SER A 24 4.42 -3.38 5.18
CA SER A 24 4.35 -2.00 4.71
C SER A 24 5.57 -1.21 5.20
N ILE A 25 6.03 -0.25 4.42
CA ILE A 25 7.17 0.62 4.79
C ILE A 25 6.97 1.26 6.18
N PRO A 26 5.78 1.79 6.52
CA PRO A 26 5.53 2.34 7.86
C PRO A 26 5.66 1.32 9.01
N ALA A 27 5.52 0.03 8.75
CA ALA A 27 5.69 -0.99 9.78
C ALA A 27 7.17 -1.30 10.09
N LEU A 28 8.08 -0.87 9.23
CA LEU A 28 9.52 -0.98 9.44
C LEU A 28 10.00 0.28 10.17
N GLN A 29 9.88 0.28 11.49
CA GLN A 29 10.37 1.39 12.32
C GLN A 29 11.89 1.51 12.23
N ALA A 30 12.40 2.73 12.38
CA ALA A 30 13.83 3.01 12.29
C ALA A 30 14.68 2.15 13.27
N GLU A 31 14.12 1.80 14.43
CA GLU A 31 14.76 0.95 15.43
C GLU A 31 14.98 -0.51 14.99
N HIS A 32 14.35 -0.93 13.89
CA HIS A 32 14.50 -2.27 13.33
C HIS A 32 15.38 -2.30 12.06
N ALA A 33 15.77 -1.12 11.56
CA ALA A 33 16.49 -0.97 10.28
C ALA A 33 17.81 -1.76 10.23
N ASP A 34 18.52 -1.82 11.35
CA ASP A 34 19.82 -2.54 11.45
C ASP A 34 19.66 -4.06 11.58
N ARG A 35 18.45 -4.53 11.90
CA ARG A 35 18.16 -5.95 12.16
C ARG A 35 17.42 -6.65 11.03
N VAL A 36 16.86 -5.86 10.11
CA VAL A 36 16.04 -6.33 8.98
C VAL A 36 16.65 -5.87 7.67
N ARG A 37 16.87 -6.78 6.74
CA ARG A 37 17.31 -6.47 5.39
C ARG A 37 16.10 -6.34 4.47
N VAL A 38 15.82 -5.13 3.98
CA VAL A 38 14.83 -4.93 2.91
C VAL A 38 15.48 -5.37 1.58
N ILE A 39 14.81 -6.26 0.85
CA ILE A 39 15.37 -6.87 -0.38
C ILE A 39 14.76 -6.27 -1.64
N ALA A 40 13.47 -5.99 -1.64
CA ALA A 40 12.74 -5.41 -2.76
C ALA A 40 11.45 -4.74 -2.28
N VAL A 41 10.87 -3.89 -3.11
CA VAL A 41 9.51 -3.36 -2.91
C VAL A 41 8.51 -4.16 -3.75
N ALA A 42 7.31 -4.37 -3.20
CA ALA A 42 6.25 -5.13 -3.87
C ALA A 42 5.41 -4.28 -4.83
N GLU A 43 5.62 -2.98 -4.83
CA GLU A 43 4.88 -2.00 -5.64
C GLU A 43 5.16 -2.15 -7.14
N SER A 44 4.28 -1.59 -7.97
CA SER A 44 4.41 -1.58 -9.44
C SER A 44 5.62 -0.76 -9.94
N ARG A 45 6.10 0.17 -9.10
CA ARG A 45 7.28 1.03 -9.35
C ARG A 45 8.13 1.13 -8.09
N ARG A 46 9.38 1.55 -8.25
CA ARG A 46 10.27 1.81 -7.11
C ARG A 46 9.69 2.89 -6.21
N SER A 47 9.76 2.67 -4.91
CA SER A 47 9.30 3.65 -3.93
C SER A 47 10.20 4.89 -3.92
N ALA A 48 9.59 6.07 -3.86
CA ALA A 48 10.33 7.32 -3.68
C ALA A 48 11.04 7.39 -2.32
N LEU A 49 10.58 6.63 -1.34
CA LEU A 49 11.18 6.53 0.00
C LEU A 49 12.41 5.63 0.03
N MET A 50 12.48 4.64 -0.89
CA MET A 50 13.56 3.66 -0.99
C MET A 50 14.01 3.47 -2.45
N PRO A 51 14.48 4.51 -3.15
CA PRO A 51 14.72 4.48 -4.59
C PRO A 51 15.84 3.51 -5.02
N ALA A 52 16.73 3.16 -4.11
CA ALA A 52 17.80 2.19 -4.35
C ALA A 52 17.31 0.73 -4.41
N LEU A 53 16.13 0.44 -3.85
CA LEU A 53 15.59 -0.91 -3.87
C LEU A 53 14.90 -1.22 -5.19
N PRO A 54 15.16 -2.40 -5.78
CA PRO A 54 14.41 -2.84 -6.96
C PRO A 54 12.98 -3.22 -6.57
N THR A 55 12.09 -3.25 -7.56
CA THR A 55 10.81 -3.94 -7.40
C THR A 55 10.98 -5.45 -7.50
N ILE A 56 10.01 -6.22 -7.00
CA ILE A 56 9.99 -7.68 -7.19
C ILE A 56 9.90 -8.02 -8.68
N ALA A 57 9.17 -7.22 -9.47
CA ALA A 57 9.09 -7.39 -10.92
C ALA A 57 10.46 -7.23 -11.60
N GLU A 58 11.25 -6.22 -11.23
CA GLU A 58 12.62 -6.03 -11.71
C GLU A 58 13.56 -7.14 -11.26
N SER A 59 13.25 -7.78 -10.13
CA SER A 59 14.07 -8.86 -9.54
C SER A 59 13.78 -10.26 -10.13
N GLY A 60 12.98 -10.34 -11.20
CA GLY A 60 12.79 -11.58 -11.96
C GLY A 60 11.39 -12.18 -11.90
N ILE A 61 10.39 -11.48 -11.37
CA ILE A 61 8.98 -11.89 -11.38
C ILE A 61 8.14 -10.84 -12.14
N PRO A 62 8.20 -10.82 -13.47
CA PRO A 62 7.50 -9.83 -14.28
C PRO A 62 5.99 -9.80 -13.98
N GLY A 63 5.42 -8.60 -13.89
CA GLY A 63 4.00 -8.40 -13.60
C GLY A 63 3.62 -8.55 -12.12
N PHE A 64 4.57 -8.83 -11.23
CA PHE A 64 4.30 -8.77 -9.80
C PHE A 64 4.11 -7.31 -9.38
N ALA A 65 2.93 -6.99 -8.85
CA ALA A 65 2.63 -5.68 -8.29
C ALA A 65 1.59 -5.81 -7.17
N VAL A 66 1.92 -5.29 -6.01
CA VAL A 66 1.03 -5.19 -4.86
C VAL A 66 1.15 -3.77 -4.32
N ASP A 67 0.29 -2.89 -4.82
CA ASP A 67 0.22 -1.52 -4.34
C ASP A 67 -0.71 -1.47 -3.12
N ASN A 68 -0.22 -0.94 -2.01
CA ASN A 68 -1.03 -0.70 -0.82
C ASN A 68 -1.48 0.75 -0.81
N TRP A 69 -2.76 0.98 -0.99
CA TRP A 69 -3.33 2.31 -1.08
C TRP A 69 -4.37 2.57 0.03
N ALA A 70 -4.55 3.83 0.37
CA ALA A 70 -5.65 4.31 1.20
C ALA A 70 -6.48 5.32 0.41
N GLY A 71 -7.80 5.25 0.55
CA GLY A 71 -8.70 6.12 -0.18
C GLY A 71 -9.95 6.48 0.62
N LEU A 72 -10.56 7.61 0.27
CA LEU A 72 -11.83 8.04 0.81
C LEU A 72 -12.97 7.48 -0.05
N LEU A 73 -13.91 6.79 0.57
CA LEU A 73 -15.08 6.20 -0.08
C LEU A 73 -16.35 6.79 0.50
N GLY A 74 -17.35 7.00 -0.35
CA GLY A 74 -18.67 7.44 0.03
C GLY A 74 -19.78 6.44 -0.34
N PRO A 75 -21.01 6.65 0.10
CA PRO A 75 -22.16 5.85 -0.33
C PRO A 75 -22.31 5.83 -1.85
N ALA A 76 -22.70 4.67 -2.42
CA ALA A 76 -22.78 4.49 -3.88
C ALA A 76 -23.73 5.47 -4.60
N ALA A 77 -24.75 5.97 -3.91
CA ALA A 77 -25.73 6.92 -4.45
C ALA A 77 -25.40 8.40 -4.13
N MET A 78 -24.15 8.69 -3.73
CA MET A 78 -23.73 10.08 -3.47
C MET A 78 -23.77 10.90 -4.76
N ASP A 79 -24.30 12.12 -4.67
CA ASP A 79 -24.35 13.07 -5.78
C ASP A 79 -22.94 13.37 -6.31
N ALA A 80 -22.79 13.41 -7.62
CA ALA A 80 -21.51 13.62 -8.29
C ALA A 80 -20.89 14.99 -7.94
N GLN A 81 -21.71 16.01 -7.68
CA GLN A 81 -21.23 17.33 -7.30
C GLN A 81 -20.68 17.34 -5.87
N ILE A 82 -21.28 16.56 -4.98
CA ILE A 82 -20.76 16.36 -3.63
C ILE A 82 -19.41 15.62 -3.69
N VAL A 83 -19.30 14.58 -4.52
CA VAL A 83 -18.04 13.86 -4.73
C VAL A 83 -16.95 14.80 -5.23
N ALA A 84 -17.25 15.66 -6.22
CA ALA A 84 -16.29 16.62 -6.75
C ALA A 84 -15.86 17.64 -5.66
N THR A 85 -16.81 18.19 -4.92
CA THR A 85 -16.52 19.15 -3.83
C THR A 85 -15.63 18.53 -2.75
N LEU A 86 -15.90 17.28 -2.35
CA LEU A 86 -15.08 16.56 -1.36
C LEU A 86 -13.69 16.27 -1.90
N HIS A 87 -13.59 15.83 -3.15
CA HIS A 87 -12.31 15.60 -3.81
C HIS A 87 -11.44 16.85 -3.82
N ASP A 88 -11.99 17.98 -4.29
CA ASP A 88 -11.25 19.24 -4.38
C ASP A 88 -10.80 19.74 -2.99
N ALA A 89 -11.66 19.60 -1.97
CA ALA A 89 -11.31 19.95 -0.60
C ALA A 89 -10.17 19.06 -0.06
N VAL A 90 -10.22 17.75 -0.31
CA VAL A 90 -9.17 16.80 0.11
C VAL A 90 -7.86 17.11 -0.62
N VAL A 91 -7.88 17.31 -1.95
CA VAL A 91 -6.69 17.68 -2.74
C VAL A 91 -6.08 18.97 -2.20
N SER A 92 -6.88 20.01 -1.94
CA SER A 92 -6.39 21.27 -1.37
C SER A 92 -5.67 21.10 -0.03
N ILE A 93 -6.15 20.18 0.83
CA ILE A 93 -5.50 19.86 2.10
C ILE A 93 -4.18 19.11 1.86
N LEU A 94 -4.21 18.10 0.98
CA LEU A 94 -3.08 17.25 0.67
C LEU A 94 -1.95 18.00 -0.03
N ASP A 95 -2.25 19.04 -0.80
CA ASP A 95 -1.27 19.90 -1.48
C ASP A 95 -0.53 20.85 -0.52
N SER A 96 -0.99 20.99 0.73
CA SER A 96 -0.30 21.82 1.70
C SER A 96 1.07 21.23 2.07
N ALA A 97 2.08 22.08 2.22
CA ALA A 97 3.45 21.66 2.58
C ALA A 97 3.49 20.87 3.89
N GLU A 98 2.65 21.25 4.86
CA GLU A 98 2.53 20.56 6.14
C GLU A 98 2.04 19.12 5.95
N MET A 99 0.97 18.91 5.17
CA MET A 99 0.39 17.59 4.95
C MET A 99 1.33 16.71 4.13
N GLN A 100 1.96 17.23 3.09
CA GLN A 100 2.96 16.51 2.32
C GLN A 100 4.13 16.02 3.18
N ALA A 101 4.67 16.90 4.06
CA ALA A 101 5.71 16.53 4.99
C ALA A 101 5.25 15.42 5.95
N ARG A 102 4.03 15.52 6.47
CA ARG A 102 3.45 14.52 7.37
C ARG A 102 3.24 13.16 6.70
N ILE A 103 2.68 13.14 5.48
CA ILE A 103 2.47 11.91 4.71
C ILE A 103 3.80 11.22 4.43
N LYS A 104 4.82 11.99 4.02
CA LYS A 104 6.18 11.46 3.81
C LYS A 104 6.77 10.88 5.09
N THR A 105 6.61 11.54 6.23
CA THR A 105 7.07 11.02 7.53
C THR A 105 6.38 9.72 7.92
N LEU A 106 5.12 9.55 7.52
CA LEU A 106 4.35 8.32 7.72
C LEU A 106 4.75 7.20 6.73
N GLY A 107 5.63 7.46 5.78
CA GLY A 107 6.09 6.48 4.82
C GLY A 107 5.11 6.19 3.67
N TYR A 108 4.32 7.19 3.28
CA TYR A 108 3.38 7.09 2.15
C TYR A 108 3.76 8.04 1.01
N ASP A 109 3.46 7.62 -0.21
CA ASP A 109 3.47 8.47 -1.39
C ASP A 109 2.08 9.07 -1.61
N LEU A 110 2.02 10.38 -1.87
CA LEU A 110 0.78 11.07 -2.18
C LEU A 110 0.44 10.90 -3.66
N ILE A 111 -0.77 10.39 -3.95
CA ILE A 111 -1.26 10.22 -5.33
C ILE A 111 -2.40 11.19 -5.63
N ALA A 112 -3.37 11.34 -4.71
CA ALA A 112 -4.56 12.20 -4.84
C ALA A 112 -5.29 12.03 -6.20
N SER A 113 -5.49 10.78 -6.64
CA SER A 113 -6.09 10.47 -7.93
C SER A 113 -7.53 10.99 -8.05
N PRO A 114 -7.95 11.44 -9.26
CA PRO A 114 -9.32 11.80 -9.53
C PRO A 114 -10.30 10.65 -9.23
N PRO A 115 -11.57 10.94 -8.84
CA PRO A 115 -12.54 9.90 -8.45
C PRO A 115 -12.75 8.82 -9.52
N ARG A 116 -12.73 9.19 -10.81
CA ARG A 116 -12.87 8.21 -11.90
C ARG A 116 -11.70 7.24 -12.00
N GLU A 117 -10.49 7.75 -11.82
CA GLU A 117 -9.26 6.92 -11.87
C GLU A 117 -9.20 5.99 -10.67
N PHE A 118 -9.54 6.50 -9.48
CA PHE A 118 -9.59 5.67 -8.28
C PHE A 118 -10.68 4.59 -8.37
N ALA A 119 -11.85 4.90 -8.93
CA ALA A 119 -12.89 3.90 -9.18
C ALA A 119 -12.43 2.80 -10.15
N ALA A 120 -11.70 3.16 -11.21
CA ALA A 120 -11.14 2.19 -12.15
C ALA A 120 -10.07 1.30 -11.49
N GLN A 121 -9.19 1.88 -10.67
CA GLN A 121 -8.21 1.13 -9.88
C GLN A 121 -8.89 0.16 -8.92
N LEU A 122 -9.89 0.61 -8.17
CA LEU A 122 -10.66 -0.22 -7.26
C LEU A 122 -11.30 -1.41 -7.96
N ALA A 123 -11.95 -1.18 -9.11
CA ALA A 123 -12.56 -2.25 -9.90
C ALA A 123 -11.52 -3.27 -10.39
N SER A 124 -10.36 -2.79 -10.86
CA SER A 124 -9.24 -3.63 -11.29
C SER A 124 -8.70 -4.47 -10.13
N ASP A 125 -8.50 -3.87 -8.96
CA ASP A 125 -7.99 -4.56 -7.78
C ASP A 125 -8.97 -5.61 -7.26
N ILE A 126 -10.27 -5.32 -7.24
CA ILE A 126 -11.30 -6.30 -6.86
C ILE A 126 -11.26 -7.51 -7.81
N ALA A 127 -11.17 -7.31 -9.11
CA ALA A 127 -11.08 -8.39 -10.09
C ALA A 127 -9.81 -9.23 -9.88
N ARG A 128 -8.65 -8.57 -9.76
CA ARG A 128 -7.35 -9.22 -9.56
C ARG A 128 -7.32 -10.05 -8.27
N TRP A 129 -7.71 -9.46 -7.15
CA TRP A 129 -7.67 -10.16 -5.87
C TRP A 129 -8.71 -11.27 -5.77
N SER A 130 -9.88 -11.12 -6.41
CA SER A 130 -10.85 -12.19 -6.53
C SER A 130 -10.29 -13.41 -7.28
N ASP A 131 -9.51 -13.19 -8.35
CA ASP A 131 -8.83 -14.26 -9.06
C ASP A 131 -7.75 -14.95 -8.20
N VAL A 132 -6.93 -14.14 -7.51
CA VAL A 132 -5.89 -14.66 -6.60
C VAL A 132 -6.50 -15.52 -5.50
N VAL A 133 -7.56 -15.05 -4.83
CA VAL A 133 -8.26 -15.80 -3.77
C VAL A 133 -8.79 -17.13 -4.29
N LYS A 134 -9.42 -17.14 -5.48
CA LYS A 134 -9.92 -18.37 -6.11
C LYS A 134 -8.79 -19.35 -6.44
N ARG A 135 -7.72 -18.87 -7.07
CA ARG A 135 -6.57 -19.70 -7.50
C ARG A 135 -5.78 -20.24 -6.31
N ALA A 136 -5.60 -19.44 -5.28
CA ALA A 136 -4.92 -19.84 -4.06
C ALA A 136 -5.81 -20.65 -3.10
N LYS A 137 -7.10 -20.84 -3.43
CA LYS A 137 -8.09 -21.55 -2.59
C LYS A 137 -8.14 -21.03 -1.15
N ILE A 138 -8.04 -19.70 -1.00
CA ILE A 138 -8.10 -19.06 0.31
C ILE A 138 -9.56 -19.16 0.82
N PRO A 139 -9.81 -19.73 2.02
CA PRO A 139 -11.14 -19.79 2.57
C PRO A 139 -11.65 -18.39 2.86
N LEU A 140 -12.85 -18.06 2.36
CA LEU A 140 -13.56 -16.84 2.72
C LEU A 140 -14.40 -17.17 3.97
N ASN A 141 -14.05 -16.55 5.10
CA ASN A 141 -14.84 -16.66 6.35
C ASN A 141 -15.99 -15.67 6.34
#